data_b86f0c0dbdff15a41e748cda6078e5a9
#
_entry.id   b86f0c0dbdff15a41e748cda6078e5a9
#
_cell.length_a   1.000
_cell.length_b   1.000
_cell.length_c   1.000
_cell.angle_alpha   90.00
_cell.angle_beta   90.00
_cell.angle_gamma   90.00
#
_symmetry.space_group_name_H-M   'P 1'
#
loop_
_entity.id
_entity.type
_entity.pdbx_description
1 polymer ?
#
loop_
_entity_poly.entity_id
_entity_poly.type
_entity_poly.pdbx_seq_one_letter_code
_entity_poly.pdbx_strand_id
1 'polypeptide(L)'
;MSAECKHMDQVKFTTTNKHVCQECVLLGDKWVHLRLCVSCGHVGCCDSSKNKHASRHFQATAHPIVRSIEPGERWLWCYVDQVYPGELAA
;
A
#
# COMPACT_ATOMS: atom_id res chain seq x y z
N MET A 1 -4.45 -22.67 -1.00
CA MET A 1 -4.99 -21.91 -2.13
C MET A 1 -4.86 -20.43 -1.84
N SER A 2 -4.30 -19.67 -2.75
CA SER A 2 -4.19 -18.24 -2.54
C SER A 2 -5.57 -17.57 -2.64
N ALA A 3 -5.80 -16.52 -1.87
CA ALA A 3 -7.01 -15.73 -1.98
C ALA A 3 -7.05 -15.05 -3.35
N GLU A 4 -8.23 -15.00 -3.94
CA GLU A 4 -8.41 -14.38 -5.24
C GLU A 4 -8.92 -12.96 -5.11
N CYS A 5 -8.43 -12.09 -5.98
CA CYS A 5 -8.84 -10.70 -6.07
C CYS A 5 -8.95 -10.34 -7.55
N LYS A 6 -10.03 -9.68 -7.91
CA LYS A 6 -10.30 -9.31 -9.30
C LYS A 6 -9.62 -8.01 -9.71
N HIS A 7 -8.78 -7.45 -8.85
CA HIS A 7 -8.21 -6.13 -9.05
C HIS A 7 -6.74 -6.15 -9.44
N MET A 8 -6.16 -7.34 -9.67
CA MET A 8 -4.73 -7.47 -9.97
C MET A 8 -4.34 -6.81 -11.30
N ASP A 9 -5.27 -6.56 -12.18
CA ASP A 9 -5.03 -5.83 -13.43
C ASP A 9 -4.71 -4.35 -13.17
N GLN A 10 -4.93 -3.86 -11.96
CA GLN A 10 -4.60 -2.49 -11.59
C GLN A 10 -3.21 -2.35 -10.97
N VAL A 11 -2.43 -3.42 -10.94
CA VAL A 11 -1.05 -3.37 -10.44
C VAL A 11 -0.16 -2.81 -11.56
N LYS A 12 0.31 -1.58 -11.39
CA LYS A 12 1.14 -0.87 -12.37
C LYS A 12 2.52 -0.51 -11.82
N PHE A 13 2.62 -0.37 -10.51
CA PHE A 13 3.86 0.00 -9.82
C PHE A 13 4.18 -1.09 -8.80
N THR A 14 5.36 -1.67 -8.88
CA THR A 14 5.77 -2.72 -7.95
C THR A 14 6.94 -2.29 -7.07
N THR A 15 7.59 -1.19 -7.41
CA THR A 15 8.72 -0.65 -6.65
C THR A 15 8.60 0.86 -6.54
N THR A 16 9.30 1.41 -5.55
CA THR A 16 9.39 2.86 -5.37
C THR A 16 10.75 3.19 -4.77
N ASN A 17 11.25 4.38 -5.08
CA ASN A 17 12.41 4.94 -4.39
C ASN A 17 12.02 5.87 -3.24
N LYS A 18 10.73 5.99 -2.96
CA LYS A 18 10.22 6.81 -1.86
C LYS A 18 10.10 5.93 -0.62
N HIS A 19 10.80 6.30 0.44
CA HIS A 19 10.82 5.55 1.69
C HIS A 19 10.34 6.40 2.86
N VAL A 20 9.41 7.31 2.60
CA VAL A 20 8.80 8.17 3.60
C VAL A 20 7.30 8.30 3.32
N CYS A 21 6.52 8.53 4.36
CA CYS A 21 5.14 8.96 4.19
C CYS A 21 5.17 10.48 4.00
N GLN A 22 5.04 10.94 2.77
CA GLN A 22 5.13 12.37 2.44
C GLN A 22 4.12 13.20 3.23
N GLU A 23 2.93 12.66 3.41
CA GLU A 23 1.87 13.35 4.14
C GLU A 23 2.22 13.50 5.62
N CYS A 24 2.83 12.47 6.23
CA CYS A 24 3.32 12.57 7.60
C CYS A 24 4.46 13.58 7.70
N VAL A 25 5.37 13.61 6.73
CA VAL A 25 6.46 14.59 6.71
C VAL A 25 5.90 16.01 6.71
N LEU A 26 4.89 16.26 5.87
CA LEU A 26 4.27 17.60 5.79
C LEU A 26 3.55 17.98 7.08
N LEU A 27 3.00 17.00 7.80
CA LEU A 27 2.32 17.23 9.07
C LEU A 27 3.28 17.29 10.26
N GLY A 28 4.54 16.90 10.08
CA GLY A 28 5.49 16.77 11.18
C GLY A 28 5.23 15.52 12.02
N ASP A 29 4.52 14.55 11.50
CA ASP A 29 4.19 13.30 12.20
C ASP A 29 5.12 12.17 11.80
N LYS A 30 5.09 11.11 12.60
CA LYS A 30 5.84 9.88 12.36
C LYS A 30 4.90 8.79 11.86
N TRP A 31 5.48 7.74 11.31
CA TRP A 31 4.74 6.57 10.83
C TRP A 31 5.41 5.30 11.34
N VAL A 32 4.65 4.17 11.29
CA VAL A 32 5.18 2.87 11.70
C VAL A 32 5.76 2.14 10.49
N HIS A 33 4.93 1.83 9.50
CA HIS A 33 5.34 1.16 8.27
C HIS A 33 4.76 1.88 7.06
N LEU A 34 5.28 1.55 5.87
CA LEU A 34 4.86 2.19 4.63
C LEU A 34 4.18 1.20 3.70
N ARG A 35 3.25 1.71 2.91
CA ARG A 35 2.52 0.96 1.90
C ARG A 35 2.56 1.71 0.58
N LEU A 36 2.82 0.98 -0.50
CA LEU A 36 2.84 1.54 -1.86
C LEU A 36 1.51 1.24 -2.54
N CYS A 37 0.84 2.27 -3.03
CA CYS A 37 -0.31 2.08 -3.90
C CYS A 37 0.19 1.63 -5.27
N VAL A 38 -0.12 0.37 -5.63
CA VAL A 38 0.41 -0.21 -6.86
C VAL A 38 -0.31 0.29 -8.11
N SER A 39 -1.39 1.05 -7.95
CA SER A 39 -2.09 1.66 -9.08
C SER A 39 -1.48 3.00 -9.51
N CYS A 40 -1.00 3.81 -8.57
CA CYS A 40 -0.52 5.16 -8.90
C CYS A 40 0.85 5.52 -8.29
N GLY A 41 1.42 4.67 -7.45
CA GLY A 41 2.73 4.93 -6.86
C GLY A 41 2.73 5.74 -5.58
N HIS A 42 1.56 6.09 -5.03
CA HIS A 42 1.46 6.80 -3.76
C HIS A 42 2.03 5.96 -2.63
N VAL A 43 2.85 6.56 -1.78
CA VAL A 43 3.39 5.92 -0.58
C VAL A 43 2.75 6.56 0.64
N GLY A 44 2.05 5.75 1.43
CA GLY A 44 1.39 6.21 2.64
C GLY A 44 1.70 5.29 3.81
N CYS A 45 1.39 5.76 5.03
CA CYS A 45 1.62 4.98 6.23
C CYS A 45 0.53 3.95 6.48
N CYS A 46 0.89 2.88 7.18
CA CYS A 46 -0.01 1.75 7.44
C CYS A 46 -1.05 2.07 8.51
N ASP A 47 -1.97 1.12 8.74
CA ASP A 47 -3.04 1.28 9.71
C ASP A 47 -2.57 1.25 11.16
N SER A 48 -1.34 0.80 11.42
CA SER A 48 -0.72 0.93 12.74
C SER A 48 -0.19 2.33 12.99
N SER A 49 -0.11 3.16 11.96
CA SER A 49 0.34 4.53 12.07
C SER A 49 -0.81 5.45 12.51
N LYS A 50 -0.44 6.58 13.11
CA LYS A 50 -1.42 7.55 13.61
C LYS A 50 -2.39 8.03 12.53
N ASN A 51 -1.87 8.32 11.34
CA ASN A 51 -2.64 8.99 10.29
C ASN A 51 -3.23 8.06 9.24
N LYS A 52 -2.76 6.82 9.15
CA LYS A 52 -3.31 5.80 8.23
C LYS A 52 -3.44 6.31 6.79
N HIS A 53 -2.42 6.96 6.27
CA HIS A 53 -2.50 7.64 4.97
C HIS A 53 -2.73 6.67 3.81
N ALA A 54 -2.25 5.43 3.89
CA ALA A 54 -2.50 4.44 2.84
C ALA A 54 -3.99 4.10 2.74
N SER A 55 -4.66 3.87 3.87
CA SER A 55 -6.11 3.60 3.89
C SER A 55 -6.92 4.82 3.46
N ARG A 56 -6.50 6.01 3.88
CA ARG A 56 -7.15 7.26 3.44
C ARG A 56 -7.01 7.46 1.94
N HIS A 57 -5.87 7.10 1.37
CA HIS A 57 -5.67 7.16 -0.06
C HIS A 57 -6.63 6.23 -0.80
N PHE A 58 -6.83 5.01 -0.31
CA PHE A 58 -7.82 4.11 -0.87
C PHE A 58 -9.22 4.72 -0.81
N GLN A 59 -9.60 5.29 0.34
CA GLN A 59 -10.92 5.89 0.52
C GLN A 59 -11.15 7.05 -0.46
N ALA A 60 -10.10 7.80 -0.79
CA ALA A 60 -10.20 8.95 -1.67
C ALA A 60 -10.17 8.58 -3.15
N THR A 61 -9.47 7.51 -3.53
CA THR A 61 -9.18 7.17 -4.93
C THR A 61 -9.80 5.87 -5.39
N ALA A 62 -10.22 5.01 -4.47
CA ALA A 62 -10.68 3.65 -4.74
C ALA A 62 -9.61 2.75 -5.39
N HIS A 63 -8.32 3.13 -5.33
CA HIS A 63 -7.23 2.27 -5.79
C HIS A 63 -7.12 1.06 -4.85
N PRO A 64 -7.39 -0.17 -5.33
CA PRO A 64 -7.72 -1.26 -4.43
C PRO A 64 -6.53 -1.93 -3.74
N ILE A 65 -5.34 -1.88 -4.34
CA ILE A 65 -4.25 -2.74 -3.88
C ILE A 65 -3.04 -1.90 -3.44
N VAL A 66 -2.51 -2.26 -2.28
CA VAL A 66 -1.23 -1.75 -1.79
C VAL A 66 -0.27 -2.92 -1.58
N ARG A 67 1.02 -2.62 -1.57
CA ARG A 67 2.05 -3.58 -1.17
C ARG A 67 2.82 -3.02 0.00
N SER A 68 3.33 -3.92 0.85
CA SER A 68 4.35 -3.53 1.82
C SER A 68 5.65 -3.21 1.08
N ILE A 69 6.33 -2.13 1.48
CA ILE A 69 7.66 -1.80 0.99
C ILE A 69 8.71 -1.91 2.09
N GLU A 70 8.35 -2.57 3.20
CA GLU A 70 9.30 -2.86 4.26
C GLU A 70 10.26 -3.97 3.83
N PRO A 71 11.53 -3.93 4.29
CA PRO A 71 12.50 -4.94 3.87
C PRO A 71 12.03 -6.37 4.15
N GLY A 72 12.14 -7.24 3.16
CA GLY A 72 11.74 -8.64 3.27
C GLY A 72 10.26 -8.91 3.09
N GLU A 73 9.43 -7.87 2.95
CA GLU A 73 8.00 -8.04 2.75
C GLU A 73 7.62 -7.80 1.30
N ARG A 74 6.83 -8.71 0.74
CA ARG A 74 6.39 -8.64 -0.67
C ARG A 74 4.90 -8.87 -0.84
N TRP A 75 4.17 -8.92 0.27
CA TRP A 75 2.73 -9.19 0.20
C TRP A 75 1.97 -7.99 -0.37
N LEU A 76 0.84 -8.31 -0.96
CA LEU A 76 -0.15 -7.35 -1.44
C LEU A 76 -1.38 -7.43 -0.55
N TRP A 77 -2.10 -6.33 -0.44
CA TRP A 77 -3.39 -6.27 0.26
C TRP A 77 -4.41 -5.60 -0.63
N CYS A 78 -5.57 -6.24 -0.80
CA CYS A 78 -6.70 -5.65 -1.51
C CYS A 78 -7.71 -5.13 -0.50
N TYR A 79 -7.91 -3.82 -0.48
CA TYR A 79 -8.85 -3.20 0.45
C TYR A 79 -10.30 -3.55 0.13
N VAL A 80 -10.64 -3.75 -1.16
CA VAL A 80 -12.01 -4.05 -1.58
C VAL A 80 -12.41 -5.45 -1.15
N ASP A 81 -11.58 -6.45 -1.48
CA ASP A 81 -11.88 -7.83 -1.17
C ASP A 81 -11.39 -8.25 0.21
N GLN A 82 -10.58 -7.42 0.86
CA GLN A 82 -10.01 -7.67 2.19
C GLN A 82 -9.27 -9.00 2.26
N VAL A 83 -8.43 -9.22 1.25
CA VAL A 83 -7.62 -10.43 1.13
C VAL A 83 -6.20 -10.06 0.72
N TYR A 84 -5.27 -11.02 0.91
CA TYR A 84 -3.92 -10.92 0.38
C TYR A 84 -3.90 -11.68 -0.96
N PRO A 85 -3.99 -11.00 -2.11
CA PRO A 85 -4.18 -11.68 -3.40
C PRO A 85 -2.95 -12.43 -3.88
N GLY A 86 -1.82 -12.27 -3.22
CA GLY A 86 -0.60 -12.96 -3.57
C GLY A 86 0.61 -12.12 -3.21
N GLU A 87 1.78 -12.57 -3.65
CA GLU A 87 3.03 -11.85 -3.44
C GLU A 87 3.64 -11.47 -4.78
N LEU A 88 4.42 -10.39 -4.78
CA LEU A 88 5.18 -10.01 -5.95
C LEU A 88 6.28 -11.02 -6.18
N ALA A 89 6.57 -11.30 -7.47
CA ALA A 89 7.69 -12.14 -7.84
C ALA A 89 9.01 -11.51 -7.38
N ALA A 90 9.97 -12.36 -7.08
CA ALA A 90 11.30 -11.92 -6.66
C ALA A 90 12.00 -11.14 -7.79
#